data_a2259bfd64e1dc52170ff39bdc589726
#
_entry.id   a2259bfd64e1dc52170ff39bdc589726
#
_cell.length_a   1.000
_cell.length_b   1.000
_cell.length_c   1.000
_cell.angle_alpha   90.00
_cell.angle_beta   90.00
_cell.angle_gamma   90.00
#
_symmetry.space_group_name_H-M   'P 1'
#
loop_
_entity.id
_entity.type
_entity.pdbx_description
1 polymer ?
#
loop_
_entity_poly.entity_id
_entity_poly.type
_entity_poly.pdbx_seq_one_letter_code
_entity_poly.pdbx_strand_id
1 'polypeptide(L)'
;MIENYLLFIIMSICLIILPGPDTAMATKNTLVAGKVGGVKTVFGTCIALLIHTLAAVIGLSALIVKSALLFSIFKYVGALYLIYIGIKALLAVRNKENLDTNDLSLNNENEHTSCFRQGFLTNLLNPKVAVFFLTFLPQFLNPNHNTFIQLLVMGLTYLVLTVIWFAFYIFLIDKISAFMKKPKTQRYIQGLTGVVLIGFGIKLAFEKK
;
A
#
# COMPACT_ATOMS: atom_id res chain seq x y z
N MET A 1 16.39 -17.65 -0.37
CA MET A 1 16.15 -16.29 -0.87
C MET A 1 14.67 -16.12 -1.17
N ILE A 2 14.15 -14.88 -1.14
CA ILE A 2 12.76 -14.56 -1.46
C ILE A 2 12.48 -14.95 -2.92
N GLU A 3 11.37 -15.61 -3.19
CA GLU A 3 10.97 -15.98 -4.55
C GLU A 3 10.47 -14.75 -5.32
N ASN A 4 10.90 -14.61 -6.58
CA ASN A 4 10.47 -13.51 -7.45
C ASN A 4 10.57 -12.11 -6.81
N TYR A 5 11.67 -11.84 -6.07
CA TYR A 5 11.84 -10.59 -5.31
C TYR A 5 11.69 -9.32 -6.16
N LEU A 6 12.15 -9.36 -7.42
CA LEU A 6 11.96 -8.25 -8.35
C LEU A 6 10.46 -7.98 -8.61
N LEU A 7 9.66 -9.03 -8.78
CA LEU A 7 8.23 -8.90 -8.95
C LEU A 7 7.58 -8.30 -7.69
N PHE A 8 8.01 -8.72 -6.49
CA PHE A 8 7.59 -8.11 -5.23
C PHE A 8 7.85 -6.60 -5.20
N ILE A 9 9.05 -6.17 -5.59
CA ILE A 9 9.40 -4.74 -5.65
C ILE A 9 8.49 -3.98 -6.62
N ILE A 10 8.29 -4.49 -7.84
CA ILE A 10 7.43 -3.86 -8.86
C ILE A 10 6.01 -3.70 -8.33
N MET A 11 5.43 -4.74 -7.76
CA MET A 11 4.07 -4.71 -7.22
C MET A 11 3.96 -3.77 -6.02
N SER A 12 4.96 -3.75 -5.15
CA SER A 12 5.02 -2.80 -4.03
C SER A 12 5.02 -1.35 -4.53
N ILE A 13 5.82 -1.04 -5.54
CA ILE A 13 5.88 0.29 -6.16
C ILE A 13 4.51 0.66 -6.76
N CYS A 14 3.88 -0.24 -7.51
CA CYS A 14 2.54 -0.01 -8.08
C CYS A 14 1.51 0.34 -6.99
N LEU A 15 1.52 -0.41 -5.87
CA LEU A 15 0.60 -0.16 -4.75
C LEU A 15 0.91 1.15 -4.01
N ILE A 16 2.18 1.50 -3.83
CA ILE A 16 2.58 2.73 -3.14
C ILE A 16 2.19 3.96 -3.98
N ILE A 17 2.42 3.91 -5.30
CA ILE A 17 2.11 5.02 -6.21
C ILE A 17 0.61 5.19 -6.41
N LEU A 18 -0.17 4.10 -6.31
CA LEU A 18 -1.63 4.17 -6.47
C LEU A 18 -2.24 5.14 -5.45
N PRO A 19 -2.86 6.25 -5.91
CA PRO A 19 -3.45 7.22 -5.01
C PRO A 19 -4.42 6.57 -4.01
N GLY A 20 -4.30 6.96 -2.76
CA GLY A 20 -5.11 6.41 -1.68
C GLY A 20 -5.07 7.28 -0.42
N PRO A 21 -5.61 6.80 0.71
CA PRO A 21 -5.69 7.57 1.95
C PRO A 21 -4.34 8.13 2.41
N ASP A 22 -3.25 7.36 2.30
CA ASP A 22 -1.92 7.81 2.71
C ASP A 22 -1.42 8.99 1.86
N THR A 23 -1.63 8.92 0.52
CA THR A 23 -1.27 10.01 -0.39
C THR A 23 -2.10 11.25 -0.12
N ALA A 24 -3.41 11.09 0.11
CA ALA A 24 -4.30 12.21 0.41
C ALA A 24 -3.90 12.89 1.74
N MET A 25 -3.58 12.11 2.77
CA MET A 25 -3.17 12.64 4.07
C MET A 25 -1.81 13.35 4.00
N ALA A 26 -0.82 12.76 3.30
CA ALA A 26 0.47 13.38 3.07
C ALA A 26 0.33 14.70 2.30
N THR A 27 -0.54 14.73 1.26
CA THR A 27 -0.85 15.94 0.49
C THR A 27 -1.46 17.03 1.38
N LYS A 28 -2.55 16.70 2.10
CA LYS A 28 -3.23 17.63 3.02
C LYS A 28 -2.24 18.26 3.99
N ASN A 29 -1.50 17.43 4.71
CA ASN A 29 -0.61 17.89 5.77
C ASN A 29 0.61 18.65 5.23
N THR A 30 1.07 18.34 4.02
CA THR A 30 2.13 19.12 3.38
C THR A 30 1.62 20.48 2.91
N LEU A 31 0.40 20.56 2.40
CA LEU A 31 -0.18 21.83 1.96
C LEU A 31 -0.56 22.76 3.13
N VAL A 32 -1.06 22.18 4.24
CA VAL A 32 -1.51 22.94 5.42
C VAL A 32 -0.36 23.31 6.34
N ALA A 33 0.52 22.36 6.68
CA ALA A 33 1.60 22.52 7.65
C ALA A 33 3.01 22.51 7.00
N GLY A 34 3.08 22.73 5.69
CA GLY A 34 4.34 22.73 4.94
C GLY A 34 5.00 21.35 4.88
N LYS A 35 6.22 21.33 4.33
CA LYS A 35 7.00 20.08 4.18
C LYS A 35 7.24 19.34 5.50
N VAL A 36 7.35 20.08 6.61
CA VAL A 36 7.52 19.50 7.94
C VAL A 36 6.28 18.70 8.35
N GLY A 37 5.07 19.19 8.05
CA GLY A 37 3.83 18.47 8.27
C GLY A 37 3.76 17.17 7.45
N GLY A 38 4.16 17.23 6.19
CA GLY A 38 4.29 16.06 5.32
C GLY A 38 5.27 15.02 5.87
N VAL A 39 6.47 15.44 6.27
CA VAL A 39 7.49 14.54 6.85
C VAL A 39 6.98 13.88 8.14
N LYS A 40 6.33 14.64 9.04
CA LYS A 40 5.72 14.08 10.25
C LYS A 40 4.64 13.04 9.91
N THR A 41 3.84 13.28 8.88
CA THR A 41 2.82 12.33 8.39
C THR A 41 3.48 11.03 7.91
N VAL A 42 4.52 11.13 7.08
CA VAL A 42 5.25 9.95 6.57
C VAL A 42 5.93 9.20 7.71
N PHE A 43 6.47 9.89 8.70
CA PHE A 43 7.04 9.22 9.88
C PHE A 43 5.98 8.42 10.64
N GLY A 44 4.76 8.94 10.78
CA GLY A 44 3.63 8.18 11.32
C GLY A 44 3.29 6.95 10.48
N THR A 45 3.24 7.11 9.15
CA THR A 45 3.05 6.00 8.20
C THR A 45 4.13 4.93 8.37
N CYS A 46 5.40 5.31 8.55
CA CYS A 46 6.50 4.35 8.75
C CYS A 46 6.31 3.51 10.03
N ILE A 47 5.88 4.12 11.13
CA ILE A 47 5.61 3.39 12.37
C ILE A 47 4.45 2.41 12.18
N ALA A 48 3.39 2.79 11.47
CA ALA A 48 2.29 1.87 11.13
C ALA A 48 2.76 0.70 10.26
N LEU A 49 3.63 0.96 9.26
CA LEU A 49 4.22 -0.09 8.42
C LEU A 49 5.10 -1.05 9.22
N LEU A 50 5.83 -0.58 10.22
CA LEU A 50 6.57 -1.45 11.13
C LEU A 50 5.62 -2.36 11.92
N ILE A 51 4.49 -1.84 12.38
CA ILE A 51 3.47 -2.64 13.08
C ILE A 51 2.90 -3.69 12.12
N HIS A 52 2.53 -3.32 10.88
CA HIS A 52 2.09 -4.27 9.87
C HIS A 52 3.15 -5.35 9.58
N THR A 53 4.42 -4.95 9.49
CA THR A 53 5.54 -5.89 9.29
C THR A 53 5.64 -6.87 10.46
N LEU A 54 5.63 -6.37 11.71
CA LEU A 54 5.70 -7.22 12.89
C LEU A 54 4.47 -8.14 13.01
N ALA A 55 3.27 -7.62 12.73
CA ALA A 55 2.06 -8.42 12.71
C ALA A 55 2.12 -9.54 11.66
N ALA A 56 2.62 -9.25 10.46
CA ALA A 56 2.83 -10.24 9.42
C ALA A 56 3.89 -11.28 9.84
N VAL A 57 5.03 -10.83 10.38
CA VAL A 57 6.11 -11.70 10.84
C VAL A 57 5.62 -12.66 11.93
N ILE A 58 4.95 -12.16 12.96
CA ILE A 58 4.46 -12.97 14.08
C ILE A 58 3.26 -13.83 13.65
N GLY A 59 2.28 -13.20 12.99
CA GLY A 59 1.02 -13.86 12.62
C GLY A 59 1.19 -14.89 11.51
N LEU A 60 1.85 -14.53 10.41
CA LEU A 60 1.99 -15.42 9.26
C LEU A 60 3.02 -16.53 9.52
N SER A 61 4.11 -16.26 10.25
CA SER A 61 5.06 -17.31 10.61
C SER A 61 4.39 -18.41 11.44
N ALA A 62 3.49 -18.05 12.36
CA ALA A 62 2.73 -19.01 13.15
C ALA A 62 1.68 -19.76 12.32
N LEU A 63 1.05 -19.10 11.34
CA LEU A 63 -0.01 -19.68 10.50
C LEU A 63 0.55 -20.63 9.44
N ILE A 64 1.63 -20.25 8.76
CA ILE A 64 2.23 -21.06 7.67
C ILE A 64 2.77 -22.39 8.23
N VAL A 65 3.33 -22.37 9.44
CA VAL A 65 3.83 -23.58 10.10
C VAL A 65 2.69 -24.53 10.52
N LYS A 66 1.48 -24.00 10.77
CA LYS A 66 0.38 -24.77 11.38
C LYS A 66 -0.67 -25.29 10.40
N SER A 67 -0.86 -24.68 9.22
CA SER A 67 -1.96 -25.09 8.34
C SER A 67 -1.82 -24.63 6.89
N ALA A 68 -1.62 -25.59 5.99
CA ALA A 68 -1.68 -25.37 4.53
C ALA A 68 -3.06 -24.87 4.07
N LEU A 69 -4.14 -25.24 4.79
CA LEU A 69 -5.49 -24.78 4.50
C LEU A 69 -5.62 -23.28 4.75
N LEU A 70 -5.15 -22.78 5.90
CA LEU A 70 -5.18 -21.35 6.21
C LEU A 70 -4.36 -20.54 5.22
N PHE A 71 -3.19 -21.02 4.83
CA PHE A 71 -2.39 -20.39 3.78
C PHE A 71 -3.18 -20.26 2.46
N SER A 72 -3.87 -21.34 2.05
CA SER A 72 -4.70 -21.32 0.84
C SER A 72 -5.85 -20.33 0.94
N ILE A 73 -6.52 -20.22 2.09
CA ILE A 73 -7.58 -19.24 2.31
C ILE A 73 -7.04 -17.82 2.15
N PHE A 74 -5.93 -17.49 2.82
CA PHE A 74 -5.30 -16.16 2.69
C PHE A 74 -4.89 -15.84 1.25
N LYS A 75 -4.36 -16.84 0.54
CA LYS A 75 -3.98 -16.72 -0.86
C LYS A 75 -5.19 -16.33 -1.74
N TYR A 76 -6.31 -17.04 -1.63
CA TYR A 76 -7.50 -16.76 -2.44
C TYR A 76 -8.18 -15.45 -2.04
N VAL A 77 -8.25 -15.14 -0.75
CA VAL A 77 -8.74 -13.84 -0.27
C VAL A 77 -7.89 -12.69 -0.83
N GLY A 78 -6.56 -12.85 -0.82
CA GLY A 78 -5.64 -11.87 -1.39
C GLY A 78 -5.81 -11.72 -2.90
N ALA A 79 -5.93 -12.82 -3.64
CA ALA A 79 -6.16 -12.80 -5.08
C ALA A 79 -7.44 -12.05 -5.43
N LEU A 80 -8.56 -12.36 -4.77
CA LEU A 80 -9.84 -11.69 -4.95
C LEU A 80 -9.75 -10.20 -4.61
N TYR A 81 -9.06 -9.84 -3.54
CA TYR A 81 -8.89 -8.45 -3.16
C TYR A 81 -8.04 -7.65 -4.15
N LEU A 82 -6.97 -8.24 -4.69
CA LEU A 82 -6.16 -7.60 -5.74
C LEU A 82 -6.98 -7.38 -7.01
N ILE A 83 -7.77 -8.37 -7.41
CA ILE A 83 -8.70 -8.25 -8.54
C ILE A 83 -9.72 -7.14 -8.26
N TYR A 84 -10.32 -7.11 -7.07
CA TYR A 84 -11.28 -6.09 -6.66
C TYR A 84 -10.69 -4.67 -6.75
N ILE A 85 -9.50 -4.44 -6.16
CA ILE A 85 -8.83 -3.12 -6.25
C ILE A 85 -8.48 -2.79 -7.70
N GLY A 86 -8.00 -3.77 -8.47
CA GLY A 86 -7.68 -3.59 -9.87
C GLY A 86 -8.89 -3.18 -10.71
N ILE A 87 -10.03 -3.85 -10.51
CA ILE A 87 -11.30 -3.50 -11.17
C ILE A 87 -11.75 -2.09 -10.73
N LYS A 88 -11.69 -1.78 -9.42
CA LYS A 88 -12.04 -0.46 -8.91
C LYS A 88 -11.18 0.65 -9.54
N ALA A 89 -9.88 0.40 -9.71
CA ALA A 89 -8.98 1.33 -10.39
C ALA A 89 -9.36 1.52 -11.86
N LEU A 90 -9.73 0.46 -12.59
CA LEU A 90 -10.18 0.54 -13.98
C LEU A 90 -11.54 1.24 -14.13
N LEU A 91 -12.48 0.98 -13.23
CA LEU A 91 -13.80 1.66 -13.23
C LEU A 91 -13.66 3.16 -12.96
N ALA A 92 -12.74 3.56 -12.08
CA ALA A 92 -12.45 4.97 -11.83
C ALA A 92 -11.91 5.70 -13.08
N VAL A 93 -11.19 4.98 -13.96
CA VAL A 93 -10.78 5.49 -15.28
C VAL A 93 -11.99 5.83 -16.15
N ARG A 94 -13.04 4.98 -16.11
CA ARG A 94 -14.24 5.10 -16.97
C ARG A 94 -15.20 6.19 -16.47
N ASN A 95 -15.41 6.28 -15.16
CA ASN A 95 -16.50 7.09 -14.60
C ASN A 95 -16.18 8.58 -14.47
N LYS A 96 -15.01 9.08 -14.92
CA LYS A 96 -14.57 10.47 -14.66
C LYS A 96 -14.67 10.90 -13.17
N GLU A 97 -14.83 9.95 -12.28
CA GLU A 97 -14.81 10.25 -10.87
C GLU A 97 -13.44 10.83 -10.57
N ASN A 98 -13.40 12.15 -10.41
CA ASN A 98 -12.34 12.77 -9.66
C ASN A 98 -12.33 11.98 -8.37
N LEU A 99 -11.16 11.41 -8.00
CA LEU A 99 -10.98 10.94 -6.64
C LEU A 99 -11.26 12.16 -5.78
N ASP A 100 -12.52 12.27 -5.38
CA ASP A 100 -12.92 13.27 -4.40
C ASP A 100 -12.09 12.96 -3.16
N THR A 101 -11.08 13.78 -2.98
CA THR A 101 -10.40 13.92 -1.70
C THR A 101 -11.38 14.38 -0.62
N ASN A 102 -12.64 14.57 -0.99
CA ASN A 102 -13.76 14.98 -0.15
C ASN A 102 -14.27 13.88 0.80
N ASP A 103 -13.97 12.60 0.55
CA ASP A 103 -14.25 11.55 1.54
C ASP A 103 -13.38 11.66 2.82
N LEU A 104 -12.40 12.57 2.82
CA LEU A 104 -11.68 13.00 4.00
C LEU A 104 -12.18 14.36 4.52
N SER A 105 -13.47 14.64 4.39
CA SER A 105 -14.13 15.62 5.24
C SER A 105 -14.18 15.09 6.68
N LEU A 106 -13.00 14.86 7.22
CA LEU A 106 -12.81 14.91 8.66
C LEU A 106 -13.10 16.35 9.03
N ASN A 107 -14.30 16.56 9.57
CA ASN A 107 -14.77 17.79 10.13
C ASN A 107 -13.63 18.59 10.75
N ASN A 108 -13.69 19.90 10.54
CA ASN A 108 -12.84 20.92 11.16
C ASN A 108 -12.94 20.92 12.70
N GLU A 109 -12.67 19.82 13.34
CA GLU A 109 -12.64 19.74 14.79
C GLU A 109 -11.26 19.25 15.24
N ASN A 110 -10.51 20.20 15.78
CA ASN A 110 -9.21 20.12 16.40
C ASN A 110 -7.99 20.32 15.47
N GLU A 111 -7.59 21.58 15.32
CA GLU A 111 -6.29 22.04 14.82
C GLU A 111 -5.08 21.47 15.58
N HIS A 112 -5.29 20.64 16.59
CA HIS A 112 -4.25 20.08 17.45
C HIS A 112 -3.89 18.61 17.15
N THR A 113 -4.53 17.96 16.17
CA THR A 113 -4.16 16.58 15.85
C THR A 113 -2.83 16.56 15.10
N SER A 114 -1.82 16.03 15.74
CA SER A 114 -0.47 15.92 15.16
C SER A 114 -0.51 15.24 13.78
N CYS A 115 0.16 15.85 12.79
CA CYS A 115 0.33 15.26 11.44
C CYS A 115 0.88 13.83 11.50
N PHE A 116 1.73 13.54 12.48
CA PHE A 116 2.21 12.19 12.76
C PHE A 116 1.06 11.23 13.09
N ARG A 117 0.17 11.60 14.02
CA ARG A 117 -0.96 10.75 14.41
C ARG A 117 -1.92 10.52 13.24
N GLN A 118 -2.14 11.53 12.43
CA GLN A 118 -2.97 11.39 11.22
C GLN A 118 -2.35 10.38 10.25
N GLY A 119 -1.06 10.51 9.92
CA GLY A 119 -0.38 9.55 9.05
C GLY A 119 -0.34 8.13 9.64
N PHE A 120 -0.07 8.02 10.93
CA PHE A 120 -0.06 6.75 11.65
C PHE A 120 -1.41 6.03 11.58
N LEU A 121 -2.49 6.69 11.99
CA LEU A 121 -3.82 6.09 12.00
C LEU A 121 -4.35 5.81 10.61
N THR A 122 -4.11 6.73 9.66
CA THR A 122 -4.52 6.53 8.27
C THR A 122 -3.91 5.26 7.69
N ASN A 123 -2.61 5.03 7.89
CA ASN A 123 -1.93 3.84 7.37
C ASN A 123 -2.27 2.58 8.18
N LEU A 124 -2.30 2.66 9.51
CA LEU A 124 -2.61 1.50 10.36
C LEU A 124 -4.00 0.93 10.08
N LEU A 125 -4.98 1.80 9.83
CA LEU A 125 -6.35 1.43 9.51
C LEU A 125 -6.60 1.26 8.01
N ASN A 126 -5.57 1.40 7.17
CA ASN A 126 -5.71 1.29 5.73
C ASN A 126 -5.88 -0.17 5.29
N PRO A 127 -7.07 -0.57 4.82
CA PRO A 127 -7.31 -1.96 4.43
C PRO A 127 -6.43 -2.40 3.25
N LYS A 128 -6.04 -1.47 2.37
CA LYS A 128 -5.11 -1.77 1.25
C LYS A 128 -3.77 -2.28 1.79
N VAL A 129 -3.22 -1.61 2.80
CA VAL A 129 -1.94 -1.98 3.41
C VAL A 129 -2.08 -3.27 4.21
N ALA A 130 -3.11 -3.38 5.05
CA ALA A 130 -3.34 -4.57 5.86
C ALA A 130 -3.46 -5.84 5.00
N VAL A 131 -4.29 -5.79 3.96
CA VAL A 131 -4.46 -6.94 3.04
C VAL A 131 -3.16 -7.24 2.28
N PHE A 132 -2.42 -6.21 1.84
CA PHE A 132 -1.12 -6.42 1.20
C PHE A 132 -0.18 -7.20 2.12
N PHE A 133 -0.03 -6.79 3.37
CA PHE A 133 0.86 -7.46 4.30
C PHE A 133 0.42 -8.89 4.64
N LEU A 134 -0.88 -9.11 4.82
CA LEU A 134 -1.40 -10.41 5.25
C LEU A 134 -1.51 -11.43 4.13
N THR A 135 -1.79 -10.98 2.91
CA THR A 135 -2.12 -11.91 1.82
C THR A 135 -1.09 -11.94 0.70
N PHE A 136 -0.38 -10.83 0.50
CA PHE A 136 0.54 -10.70 -0.61
C PHE A 136 1.97 -11.13 -0.25
N LEU A 137 2.50 -10.72 0.92
CA LEU A 137 3.85 -11.09 1.33
C LEU A 137 4.09 -12.61 1.35
N PRO A 138 3.17 -13.44 1.88
CA PRO A 138 3.41 -14.88 1.96
C PRO A 138 3.70 -15.57 0.63
N GLN A 139 3.30 -14.95 -0.48
CA GLN A 139 3.39 -15.55 -1.80
C GLN A 139 4.80 -15.52 -2.39
N PHE A 140 5.64 -14.67 -1.84
CA PHE A 140 7.05 -14.56 -2.22
C PHE A 140 7.97 -15.35 -1.29
N LEU A 141 7.40 -16.11 -0.36
CA LEU A 141 8.16 -16.95 0.57
C LEU A 141 8.69 -18.19 -0.13
N ASN A 142 9.98 -18.40 0.00
CA ASN A 142 10.61 -19.66 -0.34
C ASN A 142 10.57 -20.60 0.88
N PRO A 143 9.93 -21.78 0.79
CA PRO A 143 9.78 -22.70 1.92
C PRO A 143 11.11 -23.25 2.44
N ASN A 144 12.18 -23.20 1.64
CA ASN A 144 13.51 -23.70 2.00
C ASN A 144 14.33 -22.70 2.83
N HIS A 145 13.79 -21.50 3.11
CA HIS A 145 14.49 -20.45 3.85
C HIS A 145 13.65 -19.96 5.04
N ASN A 146 14.32 -19.33 6.00
CA ASN A 146 13.67 -18.81 7.20
C ASN A 146 12.58 -17.80 6.88
N THR A 147 11.32 -18.13 7.15
CA THR A 147 10.12 -17.33 6.89
C THR A 147 10.16 -15.98 7.62
N PHE A 148 10.60 -15.96 8.88
CA PHE A 148 10.71 -14.75 9.69
C PHE A 148 11.61 -13.70 9.00
N ILE A 149 12.81 -14.12 8.56
CA ILE A 149 13.77 -13.24 7.92
C ILE A 149 13.21 -12.72 6.59
N GLN A 150 12.58 -13.59 5.80
CA GLN A 150 12.01 -13.21 4.50
C GLN A 150 10.90 -12.15 4.67
N LEU A 151 9.97 -12.38 5.61
CA LEU A 151 8.89 -11.41 5.88
C LEU A 151 9.43 -10.09 6.40
N LEU A 152 10.42 -10.12 7.28
CA LEU A 152 11.07 -8.92 7.80
C LEU A 152 11.75 -8.12 6.68
N VAL A 153 12.52 -8.79 5.81
CA VAL A 153 13.20 -8.14 4.67
C VAL A 153 12.17 -7.53 3.72
N MET A 154 11.09 -8.24 3.38
CA MET A 154 10.04 -7.71 2.51
C MET A 154 9.32 -6.52 3.14
N GLY A 155 8.97 -6.58 4.43
CA GLY A 155 8.33 -5.48 5.13
C GLY A 155 9.22 -4.23 5.20
N LEU A 156 10.50 -4.40 5.51
CA LEU A 156 11.48 -3.31 5.50
C LEU A 156 11.70 -2.75 4.08
N THR A 157 11.73 -3.60 3.05
CA THR A 157 11.81 -3.16 1.66
C THR A 157 10.60 -2.28 1.29
N TYR A 158 9.39 -2.72 1.65
CA TYR A 158 8.17 -1.94 1.41
C TYR A 158 8.23 -0.58 2.13
N LEU A 159 8.70 -0.56 3.38
CA LEU A 159 8.89 0.67 4.15
C LEU A 159 9.88 1.61 3.46
N VAL A 160 11.04 1.12 3.05
CA VAL A 160 12.07 1.93 2.36
C VAL A 160 11.53 2.51 1.06
N LEU A 161 10.84 1.70 0.24
CA LEU A 161 10.20 2.17 -0.98
C LEU A 161 9.16 3.25 -0.69
N THR A 162 8.38 3.10 0.38
CA THR A 162 7.39 4.08 0.83
C THR A 162 8.07 5.40 1.24
N VAL A 163 9.16 5.33 2.01
CA VAL A 163 9.92 6.53 2.41
C VAL A 163 10.48 7.26 1.19
N ILE A 164 11.10 6.52 0.26
CA ILE A 164 11.67 7.09 -0.97
C ILE A 164 10.57 7.78 -1.77
N TRP A 165 9.42 7.11 -1.99
CA TRP A 165 8.31 7.67 -2.73
C TRP A 165 7.77 8.94 -2.09
N PHE A 166 7.46 8.91 -0.79
CA PHE A 166 6.89 10.08 -0.12
C PHE A 166 7.90 11.21 0.10
N ALA A 167 9.18 10.92 0.28
CA ALA A 167 10.21 11.95 0.28
C ALA A 167 10.19 12.70 -1.06
N PHE A 168 10.21 11.97 -2.17
CA PHE A 168 10.12 12.55 -3.51
C PHE A 168 8.81 13.33 -3.69
N TYR A 169 7.69 12.74 -3.26
CA TYR A 169 6.36 13.34 -3.34
C TYR A 169 6.27 14.67 -2.58
N ILE A 170 6.75 14.73 -1.33
CA ILE A 170 6.71 15.94 -0.49
C ILE A 170 7.64 17.05 -1.04
N PHE A 171 8.83 16.66 -1.51
CA PHE A 171 9.76 17.64 -2.08
C PHE A 171 9.22 18.32 -3.35
N LEU A 172 8.48 17.57 -4.16
CA LEU A 172 7.95 18.01 -5.44
C LEU A 172 6.43 18.21 -5.39
N ILE A 173 5.86 18.42 -4.19
CA ILE A 173 4.40 18.44 -3.98
C ILE A 173 3.68 19.38 -4.95
N ASP A 174 4.22 20.57 -5.20
CA ASP A 174 3.60 21.57 -6.08
C ASP A 174 3.51 21.09 -7.53
N LYS A 175 4.53 20.39 -8.02
CA LYS A 175 4.59 19.84 -9.38
C LYS A 175 3.90 18.49 -9.48
N ILE A 176 4.16 17.60 -8.54
CA ILE A 176 3.62 16.24 -8.53
C ILE A 176 2.12 16.26 -8.25
N SER A 177 1.66 17.02 -7.27
CA SER A 177 0.24 17.12 -6.96
C SER A 177 -0.54 17.70 -8.14
N ALA A 178 -0.03 18.75 -8.78
CA ALA A 178 -0.61 19.30 -9.99
C ALA A 178 -0.59 18.30 -11.16
N PHE A 179 0.47 17.52 -11.32
CA PHE A 179 0.58 16.48 -12.34
C PHE A 179 -0.35 15.30 -12.03
N MET A 180 -0.37 14.82 -10.79
CA MET A 180 -1.23 13.71 -10.33
C MET A 180 -2.73 14.06 -10.38
N LYS A 181 -3.09 15.35 -10.20
CA LYS A 181 -4.48 15.82 -10.33
C LYS A 181 -4.97 15.91 -11.79
N LYS A 182 -4.07 15.86 -12.78
CA LYS A 182 -4.47 15.88 -14.19
C LYS A 182 -5.29 14.64 -14.53
N PRO A 183 -6.49 14.77 -15.11
CA PRO A 183 -7.36 13.62 -15.41
C PRO A 183 -6.70 12.56 -16.29
N LYS A 184 -5.85 12.99 -17.24
CA LYS A 184 -5.08 12.05 -18.11
C LYS A 184 -4.08 11.22 -17.30
N THR A 185 -3.35 11.87 -16.38
CA THR A 185 -2.35 11.19 -15.53
C THR A 185 -3.00 10.19 -14.60
N GLN A 186 -4.08 10.58 -13.94
CA GLN A 186 -4.85 9.69 -13.07
C GLN A 186 -5.36 8.47 -13.82
N ARG A 187 -5.95 8.66 -15.01
CA ARG A 187 -6.41 7.55 -15.85
C ARG A 187 -5.28 6.61 -16.22
N TYR A 188 -4.11 7.15 -16.57
CA TYR A 188 -2.97 6.32 -16.96
C TYR A 188 -2.46 5.49 -15.78
N ILE A 189 -2.26 6.12 -14.61
CA ILE A 189 -1.80 5.46 -13.39
C ILE A 189 -2.82 4.40 -12.94
N GLN A 190 -4.10 4.76 -12.85
CA GLN A 190 -5.17 3.85 -12.45
C GLN A 190 -5.33 2.68 -13.42
N GLY A 191 -5.28 2.96 -14.72
CA GLY A 191 -5.38 1.94 -15.76
C GLY A 191 -4.22 0.95 -15.70
N LEU A 192 -2.99 1.44 -15.68
CA LEU A 192 -1.80 0.60 -15.60
C LEU A 192 -1.79 -0.24 -14.31
N THR A 193 -2.01 0.41 -13.16
CA THR A 193 -2.06 -0.28 -11.87
C THR A 193 -3.19 -1.30 -11.81
N GLY A 194 -4.37 -0.95 -12.33
CA GLY A 194 -5.52 -1.86 -12.38
C GLY A 194 -5.21 -3.14 -13.18
N VAL A 195 -4.63 -3.00 -14.37
CA VAL A 195 -4.22 -4.16 -15.20
C VAL A 195 -3.18 -5.02 -14.49
N VAL A 196 -2.16 -4.41 -13.90
CA VAL A 196 -1.10 -5.12 -13.17
C VAL A 196 -1.66 -5.88 -11.97
N LEU A 197 -2.52 -5.24 -11.17
CA LEU A 197 -3.14 -5.89 -10.00
C LEU A 197 -4.06 -7.04 -10.38
N ILE A 198 -4.89 -6.89 -11.43
CA ILE A 198 -5.75 -7.97 -11.92
C ILE A 198 -4.90 -9.13 -12.46
N GLY A 199 -3.92 -8.83 -13.30
CA GLY A 199 -3.03 -9.86 -13.86
C GLY A 199 -2.32 -10.66 -12.76
N PHE A 200 -1.88 -9.97 -11.72
CA PHE A 200 -1.24 -10.63 -10.58
C PHE A 200 -2.24 -11.42 -9.73
N GLY A 201 -3.42 -10.87 -9.46
CA GLY A 201 -4.48 -11.59 -8.74
C GLY A 201 -4.89 -12.89 -9.46
N ILE A 202 -5.00 -12.84 -10.79
CA ILE A 202 -5.26 -14.03 -11.62
C ILE A 202 -4.09 -15.03 -11.50
N LYS A 203 -2.85 -14.57 -11.73
CA LYS A 203 -1.67 -15.44 -11.58
C LYS A 203 -1.69 -16.15 -10.23
N LEU A 204 -1.95 -15.40 -9.17
CA LEU A 204 -2.00 -15.90 -7.81
C LEU A 204 -3.08 -16.96 -7.60
N ALA A 205 -4.27 -16.76 -8.14
CA ALA A 205 -5.36 -17.73 -8.00
C ALA A 205 -5.01 -19.09 -8.65
N PHE A 206 -4.24 -19.10 -9.75
CA PHE A 206 -3.87 -20.30 -10.49
C PHE A 206 -2.51 -20.90 -10.10
N GLU A 207 -1.70 -20.23 -9.30
CA GLU A 207 -0.40 -20.75 -8.86
C GLU A 207 -0.60 -21.95 -7.94
N LYS A 208 -0.20 -23.12 -8.39
CA LYS A 208 -0.20 -24.35 -7.59
C LYS A 208 1.09 -24.37 -6.75
N LYS A 209 0.97 -24.23 -5.45
CA LYS A 209 2.02 -24.58 -4.48
C LYS A 209 1.61 -25.80 -3.71
#